data_f34cbcd3f8233fa1decd6f70ec7b3d48
#
_entry.id   f34cbcd3f8233fa1decd6f70ec7b3d48
#
_cell.length_a   1.000
_cell.length_b   1.000
_cell.length_c   1.000
_cell.angle_alpha   90.00
_cell.angle_beta   90.00
_cell.angle_gamma   90.00
#
_symmetry.space_group_name_H-M   'P 1'
#
loop_
_entity.id
_entity.type
_entity.pdbx_description
1 polymer ?
#
loop_
_entity_poly.entity_id
_entity_poly.type
_entity_poly.pdbx_seq_one_letter_code
_entity_poly.pdbx_strand_id
1 'polypeptide(L)'
;MIKNSIAVGLLLVVSSIVGLYAQAQTPQAEAVLTEKAVKGFIKNYGKLLEGINAFQAGTDSKEEQWVEAFQVAFEEEPNQAGAFLKKNPPPKKLQAVFQQYGLDGKTGILQIMVIGLVMLAPEYGNADLPVPFSIHQDDIQLVEKYRDELSDILKPIPVEMESGNDVK
;
A
#
# COMPACT_ATOMS: atom_id res chain seq x y z
N MET A 1 13.37 23.24 5.46
CA MET A 1 12.02 23.11 4.90
C MET A 1 12.03 21.97 3.89
N ILE A 2 11.74 20.74 4.34
CA ILE A 2 11.66 19.57 3.45
C ILE A 2 10.23 19.07 3.57
N LYS A 3 9.34 19.59 2.71
CA LYS A 3 8.01 19.05 2.47
C LYS A 3 8.12 18.11 1.27
N ASN A 4 8.65 16.92 1.45
CA ASN A 4 8.65 15.93 0.37
C ASN A 4 8.08 14.61 0.84
N SER A 5 6.88 14.35 0.33
CA SER A 5 6.48 13.03 -0.19
C SER A 5 6.21 11.92 0.82
N ILE A 6 5.16 12.11 1.61
CA ILE A 6 4.56 10.99 2.36
C ILE A 6 3.89 9.98 1.40
N ALA A 7 3.48 10.39 0.19
CA ALA A 7 2.94 9.46 -0.82
C ALA A 7 3.97 8.46 -1.31
N VAL A 8 5.22 8.90 -1.47
CA VAL A 8 6.37 8.02 -1.69
C VAL A 8 6.64 7.21 -0.42
N GLY A 9 6.37 7.77 0.77
CA GLY A 9 6.49 7.10 2.06
C GLY A 9 5.54 5.91 2.23
N LEU A 10 4.30 5.99 1.80
CA LEU A 10 3.37 4.86 1.89
C LEU A 10 3.77 3.69 0.96
N LEU A 11 4.39 4.00 -0.17
CA LEU A 11 4.98 2.99 -1.07
C LEU A 11 6.39 2.56 -0.62
N LEU A 12 7.16 3.45 0.02
CA LEU A 12 8.53 3.16 0.49
C LEU A 12 8.57 2.45 1.85
N VAL A 13 7.52 2.52 2.67
CA VAL A 13 7.40 1.72 3.91
C VAL A 13 7.44 0.22 3.58
N VAL A 14 6.96 -0.17 2.40
CA VAL A 14 7.08 -1.56 1.91
C VAL A 14 8.53 -1.95 1.65
N SER A 15 9.42 -1.00 1.34
CA SER A 15 10.82 -1.29 0.96
C SER A 15 11.81 -1.35 2.14
N SER A 16 11.45 -0.86 3.32
CA SER A 16 12.41 -0.66 4.43
C SER A 16 12.35 -1.75 5.53
N ILE A 17 11.42 -2.70 5.45
CA ILE A 17 11.20 -3.69 6.53
C ILE A 17 11.83 -5.05 6.19
N VAL A 18 12.98 -5.06 5.56
CA VAL A 18 13.74 -6.29 5.28
C VAL A 18 14.72 -6.55 6.44
N GLY A 19 14.24 -7.11 7.52
CA GLY A 19 15.14 -7.64 8.53
C GLY A 19 14.53 -7.75 9.93
N LEU A 20 14.35 -8.97 10.39
CA LEU A 20 14.04 -9.42 11.74
C LEU A 20 12.58 -9.79 12.03
N TYR A 21 12.12 -10.96 11.57
CA TYR A 21 11.04 -11.61 12.33
C TYR A 21 11.22 -13.13 12.37
N ALA A 22 11.40 -13.63 13.60
CA ALA A 22 11.35 -15.04 13.94
C ALA A 22 9.91 -15.57 13.77
N GLN A 23 9.79 -16.83 13.35
CA GLN A 23 8.55 -17.56 13.15
C GLN A 23 7.69 -17.60 14.42
N ALA A 24 6.77 -16.66 14.56
CA ALA A 24 5.58 -16.86 15.38
C ALA A 24 4.47 -17.38 14.46
N GLN A 25 3.70 -18.39 14.88
CA GLN A 25 2.52 -18.84 14.18
C GLN A 25 1.56 -17.65 14.06
N THR A 26 1.56 -17.02 12.90
CA THR A 26 0.71 -15.86 12.64
C THR A 26 -0.74 -16.34 12.46
N PRO A 27 -1.71 -15.66 13.09
CA PRO A 27 -3.11 -15.92 12.82
C PRO A 27 -3.35 -15.83 11.31
N GLN A 28 -4.09 -16.77 10.75
CA GLN A 28 -4.42 -16.75 9.34
C GLN A 28 -5.13 -15.42 9.01
N ALA A 29 -4.55 -14.63 8.12
CA ALA A 29 -5.13 -13.36 7.72
C ALA A 29 -6.52 -13.61 7.08
N GLU A 30 -7.45 -12.69 7.31
CA GLU A 30 -8.72 -12.69 6.56
C GLU A 30 -8.46 -12.12 5.15
N ALA A 31 -9.13 -12.67 4.12
CA ALA A 31 -9.08 -12.10 2.78
C ALA A 31 -9.63 -10.67 2.77
N VAL A 32 -8.89 -9.75 2.18
CA VAL A 32 -9.26 -8.33 2.12
C VAL A 32 -9.58 -7.87 0.71
N LEU A 33 -9.15 -8.60 -0.32
CA LEU A 33 -9.39 -8.25 -1.71
C LEU A 33 -10.72 -8.81 -2.20
N THR A 34 -11.31 -8.07 -3.09
CA THR A 34 -12.43 -8.52 -3.95
C THR A 34 -12.07 -8.25 -5.40
N GLU A 35 -12.65 -9.01 -6.31
CA GLU A 35 -12.44 -8.76 -7.75
C GLU A 35 -12.82 -7.32 -8.14
N LYS A 36 -13.86 -6.77 -7.53
CA LYS A 36 -14.25 -5.36 -7.71
C LYS A 36 -13.14 -4.40 -7.27
N ALA A 37 -12.49 -4.68 -6.14
CA ALA A 37 -11.41 -3.84 -5.62
C ALA A 37 -10.19 -3.87 -6.55
N VAL A 38 -9.76 -5.04 -7.00
CA VAL A 38 -8.62 -5.18 -7.93
C VAL A 38 -8.92 -4.48 -9.26
N LYS A 39 -10.08 -4.70 -9.86
CA LYS A 39 -10.49 -4.01 -11.10
C LYS A 39 -10.62 -2.50 -10.90
N GLY A 40 -11.13 -2.06 -9.75
CA GLY A 40 -11.22 -0.64 -9.38
C GLY A 40 -9.84 0.00 -9.28
N PHE A 41 -8.90 -0.68 -8.62
CA PHE A 41 -7.52 -0.26 -8.51
C PHE A 41 -6.86 -0.13 -9.89
N ILE A 42 -6.93 -1.19 -10.73
CA ILE A 42 -6.36 -1.17 -12.09
C ILE A 42 -6.91 0.02 -12.89
N LYS A 43 -8.23 0.16 -12.93
CA LYS A 43 -8.90 1.19 -13.73
C LYS A 43 -8.57 2.61 -13.30
N ASN A 44 -8.36 2.82 -12.00
CA ASN A 44 -8.32 4.17 -11.41
C ASN A 44 -6.97 4.49 -10.75
N TYR A 45 -5.93 3.70 -10.93
CA TYR A 45 -4.66 3.81 -10.20
C TYR A 45 -4.12 5.25 -10.13
N GLY A 46 -3.96 5.93 -11.26
CA GLY A 46 -3.45 7.31 -11.29
C GLY A 46 -4.33 8.28 -10.49
N LYS A 47 -5.66 8.20 -10.67
CA LYS A 47 -6.60 9.05 -9.94
C LYS A 47 -6.66 8.72 -8.44
N LEU A 48 -6.48 7.45 -8.09
CA LEU A 48 -6.38 7.02 -6.69
C LEU A 48 -5.15 7.66 -6.02
N LEU A 49 -4.00 7.62 -6.69
CA LEU A 49 -2.78 8.27 -6.19
C LEU A 49 -2.95 9.78 -6.05
N GLU A 50 -3.55 10.45 -7.04
CA GLU A 50 -3.88 11.87 -6.96
C GLU A 50 -4.80 12.18 -5.77
N GLY A 51 -5.82 11.35 -5.55
CA GLY A 51 -6.74 11.49 -4.42
C GLY A 51 -6.06 11.31 -3.07
N ILE A 52 -5.17 10.33 -2.93
CA ILE A 52 -4.37 10.11 -1.72
C ILE A 52 -3.42 11.29 -1.49
N ASN A 53 -2.74 11.78 -2.53
CA ASN A 53 -1.87 12.95 -2.45
C ASN A 53 -2.63 14.21 -2.03
N ALA A 54 -3.82 14.43 -2.60
CA ALA A 54 -4.69 15.55 -2.24
C ALA A 54 -5.16 15.46 -0.78
N PHE A 55 -5.51 14.25 -0.31
CA PHE A 55 -5.81 14.02 1.10
C PHE A 55 -4.61 14.41 1.98
N GLN A 56 -3.40 13.93 1.68
CA GLN A 56 -2.19 14.23 2.46
C GLN A 56 -1.84 15.72 2.48
N ALA A 57 -2.02 16.41 1.36
CA ALA A 57 -1.77 17.85 1.28
C ALA A 57 -2.79 18.69 2.08
N GLY A 58 -3.97 18.13 2.35
CA GLY A 58 -5.08 18.80 3.02
C GLY A 58 -5.45 18.19 4.38
N THR A 59 -4.55 17.40 5.00
CA THR A 59 -4.78 16.81 6.34
C THR A 59 -4.83 17.90 7.42
N ASP A 60 -5.74 17.73 8.35
CA ASP A 60 -5.71 18.43 9.63
C ASP A 60 -4.90 17.64 10.67
N SER A 61 -4.66 18.24 11.84
CA SER A 61 -3.85 17.62 12.88
C SER A 61 -4.39 16.27 13.40
N LYS A 62 -5.70 16.02 13.30
CA LYS A 62 -6.29 14.73 13.70
C LYS A 62 -6.07 13.66 12.63
N GLU A 63 -6.15 14.07 11.37
CA GLU A 63 -5.89 13.21 10.22
C GLU A 63 -4.40 12.82 10.17
N GLU A 64 -3.51 13.77 10.46
CA GLU A 64 -2.06 13.51 10.61
C GLU A 64 -1.78 12.52 11.73
N GLN A 65 -2.34 12.72 12.92
CA GLN A 65 -2.21 11.79 14.05
C GLN A 65 -2.71 10.40 13.72
N TRP A 66 -3.79 10.28 12.95
CA TRP A 66 -4.27 8.97 12.51
C TRP A 66 -3.27 8.28 11.57
N VAL A 67 -2.70 9.03 10.62
CA VAL A 67 -1.68 8.51 9.70
C VAL A 67 -0.45 8.01 10.45
N GLU A 68 0.06 8.81 11.38
CA GLU A 68 1.18 8.44 12.26
C GLU A 68 0.87 7.20 13.10
N ALA A 69 -0.31 7.16 13.73
CA ALA A 69 -0.73 6.02 14.55
C ALA A 69 -0.87 4.72 13.73
N PHE A 70 -1.38 4.82 12.49
CA PHE A 70 -1.45 3.68 11.58
C PHE A 70 -0.06 3.21 11.18
N GLN A 71 0.84 4.14 10.84
CA GLN A 71 2.21 3.83 10.46
C GLN A 71 2.95 3.12 11.60
N VAL A 72 2.88 3.64 12.81
CA VAL A 72 3.48 3.01 14.00
C VAL A 72 2.91 1.60 14.23
N ALA A 73 1.58 1.47 14.19
CA ALA A 73 0.94 0.16 14.38
C ALA A 73 1.34 -0.86 13.30
N PHE A 74 1.54 -0.40 12.07
CA PHE A 74 1.99 -1.26 10.97
C PHE A 74 3.47 -1.64 11.09
N GLU A 75 4.33 -0.73 11.52
CA GLU A 75 5.76 -0.98 11.71
C GLU A 75 6.04 -1.92 12.90
N GLU A 76 5.31 -1.75 14.00
CA GLU A 76 5.50 -2.55 15.21
C GLU A 76 4.86 -3.94 15.09
N GLU A 77 3.61 -4.02 14.64
CA GLU A 77 2.85 -5.26 14.52
C GLU A 77 2.06 -5.35 13.20
N PRO A 78 2.72 -5.60 12.06
CA PRO A 78 2.08 -5.61 10.74
C PRO A 78 0.83 -6.50 10.65
N ASN A 79 0.85 -7.65 11.32
CA ASN A 79 -0.28 -8.58 11.37
C ASN A 79 -1.51 -8.01 12.11
N GLN A 80 -1.34 -6.96 12.90
CA GLN A 80 -2.41 -6.28 13.62
C GLN A 80 -3.00 -5.09 12.84
N ALA A 81 -2.47 -4.77 11.65
CA ALA A 81 -2.96 -3.65 10.85
C ALA A 81 -4.47 -3.72 10.58
N GLY A 82 -5.00 -4.92 10.29
CA GLY A 82 -6.43 -5.14 10.14
C GLY A 82 -7.22 -4.89 11.43
N ALA A 83 -6.70 -5.32 12.58
CA ALA A 83 -7.33 -5.08 13.88
C ALA A 83 -7.27 -3.59 14.27
N PHE A 84 -6.16 -2.91 13.94
CA PHE A 84 -6.06 -1.46 14.11
C PHE A 84 -7.14 -0.73 13.33
N LEU A 85 -7.31 -1.03 12.03
CA LEU A 85 -8.32 -0.40 11.17
C LEU A 85 -9.76 -0.69 11.60
N LYS A 86 -10.03 -1.87 12.17
CA LYS A 86 -11.35 -2.19 12.76
C LYS A 86 -11.68 -1.27 13.94
N LYS A 87 -10.67 -0.92 14.76
CA LYS A 87 -10.82 -0.03 15.94
C LYS A 87 -10.71 1.44 15.56
N ASN A 88 -9.84 1.76 14.64
CA ASN A 88 -9.49 3.12 14.23
C ASN A 88 -9.66 3.26 12.71
N PRO A 89 -10.90 3.33 12.19
CA PRO A 89 -11.13 3.42 10.75
C PRO A 89 -10.45 4.68 10.18
N PRO A 90 -10.05 4.66 8.90
CA PRO A 90 -9.46 5.81 8.24
C PRO A 90 -10.35 7.06 8.35
N PRO A 91 -9.77 8.27 8.30
CA PRO A 91 -10.53 9.52 8.23
C PRO A 91 -11.55 9.48 7.09
N LYS A 92 -12.72 10.08 7.29
CA LYS A 92 -13.83 10.04 6.31
C LYS A 92 -13.43 10.53 4.93
N LYS A 93 -12.56 11.54 4.84
CA LYS A 93 -12.03 12.02 3.56
C LYS A 93 -11.26 10.93 2.83
N LEU A 94 -10.39 10.19 3.53
CA LEU A 94 -9.63 9.10 2.95
C LEU A 94 -10.53 7.91 2.58
N GLN A 95 -11.52 7.58 3.42
CA GLN A 95 -12.53 6.57 3.09
C GLN A 95 -13.28 6.92 1.79
N ALA A 96 -13.64 8.19 1.61
CA ALA A 96 -14.31 8.66 0.40
C ALA A 96 -13.42 8.50 -0.85
N VAL A 97 -12.13 8.79 -0.74
CA VAL A 97 -11.15 8.56 -1.82
C VAL A 97 -11.13 7.08 -2.22
N PHE A 98 -11.00 6.17 -1.26
CA PHE A 98 -10.98 4.74 -1.55
C PHE A 98 -12.28 4.29 -2.25
N GLN A 99 -13.44 4.65 -1.70
CA GLN A 99 -14.74 4.28 -2.25
C GLN A 99 -14.97 4.83 -3.66
N GLN A 100 -14.55 6.09 -3.91
CA GLN A 100 -14.66 6.71 -5.23
C GLN A 100 -13.93 5.92 -6.32
N TYR A 101 -12.83 5.27 -5.96
CA TYR A 101 -12.00 4.53 -6.90
C TYR A 101 -12.16 3.00 -6.82
N GLY A 102 -13.22 2.53 -6.14
CA GLY A 102 -13.65 1.13 -6.16
C GLY A 102 -13.06 0.26 -5.07
N LEU A 103 -12.31 0.84 -4.14
CA LEU A 103 -11.79 0.15 -2.95
C LEU A 103 -12.77 0.25 -1.78
N ASP A 104 -12.57 -0.58 -0.76
CA ASP A 104 -13.33 -0.47 0.48
C ASP A 104 -12.86 0.74 1.31
N GLY A 105 -13.80 1.53 1.82
CA GLY A 105 -13.46 2.75 2.55
C GLY A 105 -12.66 2.52 3.84
N LYS A 106 -12.88 1.39 4.52
CA LYS A 106 -12.22 1.10 5.79
C LYS A 106 -10.94 0.30 5.64
N THR A 107 -10.89 -0.58 4.65
CA THR A 107 -9.76 -1.50 4.41
C THR A 107 -9.00 -1.18 3.13
N GLY A 108 -9.34 -0.11 2.42
CA GLY A 108 -8.72 0.27 1.14
C GLY A 108 -7.19 0.38 1.22
N ILE A 109 -6.66 0.87 2.35
CA ILE A 109 -5.22 0.93 2.56
C ILE A 109 -4.59 -0.47 2.59
N LEU A 110 -5.22 -1.46 3.26
CA LEU A 110 -4.74 -2.85 3.25
C LEU A 110 -4.87 -3.47 1.86
N GLN A 111 -5.93 -3.16 1.13
CA GLN A 111 -6.11 -3.65 -0.24
C GLN A 111 -4.97 -3.18 -1.14
N ILE A 112 -4.58 -1.91 -1.07
CA ILE A 112 -3.44 -1.36 -1.80
C ILE A 112 -2.14 -2.07 -1.40
N MET A 113 -1.93 -2.24 -0.09
CA MET A 113 -0.72 -2.87 0.43
C MET A 113 -0.60 -4.33 0.01
N VAL A 114 -1.68 -5.10 0.07
CA VAL A 114 -1.70 -6.51 -0.37
C VAL A 114 -1.39 -6.62 -1.86
N ILE A 115 -2.01 -5.78 -2.71
CA ILE A 115 -1.71 -5.75 -4.15
C ILE A 115 -0.22 -5.45 -4.36
N GLY A 116 0.32 -4.42 -3.72
CA GLY A 116 1.72 -4.02 -3.85
C GLY A 116 2.68 -5.13 -3.42
N LEU A 117 2.45 -5.74 -2.27
CA LEU A 117 3.32 -6.81 -1.74
C LEU A 117 3.32 -8.05 -2.63
N VAL A 118 2.15 -8.51 -3.09
CA VAL A 118 2.07 -9.68 -3.98
C VAL A 118 2.73 -9.38 -5.33
N MET A 119 2.61 -8.16 -5.84
CA MET A 119 3.26 -7.77 -7.10
C MET A 119 4.78 -7.70 -6.98
N LEU A 120 5.30 -7.30 -5.81
CA LEU A 120 6.75 -7.26 -5.55
C LEU A 120 7.34 -8.64 -5.25
N ALA A 121 6.52 -9.63 -4.84
CA ALA A 121 6.98 -10.95 -4.43
C ALA A 121 7.95 -11.65 -5.38
N PRO A 122 7.76 -11.64 -6.71
CA PRO A 122 8.66 -12.32 -7.65
C PRO A 122 10.06 -11.70 -7.74
N GLU A 123 10.21 -10.40 -7.44
CA GLU A 123 11.49 -9.71 -7.50
C GLU A 123 12.45 -10.18 -6.40
N TYR A 124 11.90 -10.71 -5.30
CA TYR A 124 12.69 -11.23 -4.18
C TYR A 124 12.96 -12.74 -4.27
N GLY A 125 12.52 -13.42 -5.36
CA GLY A 125 12.64 -14.86 -5.53
C GLY A 125 11.69 -15.65 -4.64
N ASN A 126 11.67 -16.98 -4.79
CA ASN A 126 10.90 -17.90 -3.91
C ASN A 126 11.52 -18.05 -2.50
N ALA A 127 12.52 -17.26 -2.14
CA ALA A 127 12.97 -17.14 -0.77
C ALA A 127 11.83 -16.49 0.02
N ASP A 128 11.48 -17.08 1.17
CA ASP A 128 10.49 -16.56 2.11
C ASP A 128 10.55 -15.02 2.14
N LEU A 129 9.63 -14.39 1.42
CA LEU A 129 9.46 -12.96 1.52
C LEU A 129 9.33 -12.67 3.00
N PRO A 130 10.11 -11.77 3.56
CA PRO A 130 9.79 -11.19 4.83
C PRO A 130 8.57 -10.28 4.62
N VAL A 131 7.43 -10.94 4.32
CA VAL A 131 6.17 -10.22 4.23
C VAL A 131 5.88 -9.77 5.64
N PRO A 132 5.76 -8.49 5.89
CA PRO A 132 5.56 -7.97 7.24
C PRO A 132 4.23 -8.43 7.84
N PHE A 133 3.35 -9.05 7.05
CA PHE A 133 2.11 -9.67 7.52
C PHE A 133 1.69 -10.83 6.60
N SER A 134 0.92 -11.76 7.18
CA SER A 134 0.35 -12.88 6.44
C SER A 134 -0.65 -12.38 5.40
N ILE A 135 -0.51 -12.80 4.16
CA ILE A 135 -1.48 -12.53 3.09
C ILE A 135 -2.33 -13.78 2.90
N HIS A 136 -3.66 -13.60 2.81
CA HIS A 136 -4.57 -14.70 2.57
C HIS A 136 -4.36 -15.28 1.17
N GLN A 137 -4.44 -16.62 1.05
CA GLN A 137 -4.19 -17.30 -0.22
C GLN A 137 -5.14 -16.84 -1.34
N ASP A 138 -6.39 -16.53 -1.02
CA ASP A 138 -7.36 -16.03 -2.01
C ASP A 138 -6.95 -14.65 -2.55
N ASP A 139 -6.36 -13.79 -1.70
CA ASP A 139 -5.84 -12.48 -2.12
C ASP A 139 -4.66 -12.66 -3.10
N ILE A 140 -3.75 -13.60 -2.80
CA ILE A 140 -2.63 -13.93 -3.70
C ILE A 140 -3.17 -14.41 -5.06
N GLN A 141 -4.08 -15.37 -5.06
CA GLN A 141 -4.67 -15.91 -6.30
C GLN A 141 -5.38 -14.81 -7.10
N LEU A 142 -6.04 -13.90 -6.42
CA LEU A 142 -6.75 -12.81 -7.08
C LEU A 142 -5.78 -11.81 -7.72
N VAL A 143 -4.68 -11.45 -7.05
CA VAL A 143 -3.65 -10.58 -7.62
C VAL A 143 -2.96 -11.28 -8.80
N GLU A 144 -2.62 -12.57 -8.66
CA GLU A 144 -2.01 -13.35 -9.76
C GLU A 144 -2.91 -13.41 -10.99
N LYS A 145 -4.22 -13.55 -10.81
CA LYS A 145 -5.20 -13.52 -11.92
C LYS A 145 -5.12 -12.22 -12.75
N TYR A 146 -4.75 -11.11 -12.13
CA TYR A 146 -4.68 -9.78 -12.75
C TYR A 146 -3.24 -9.25 -12.86
N ARG A 147 -2.22 -10.13 -12.77
CA ARG A 147 -0.81 -9.75 -12.69
C ARG A 147 -0.36 -8.91 -13.89
N ASP A 148 -0.77 -9.28 -15.10
CA ASP A 148 -0.35 -8.58 -16.31
C ASP A 148 -0.87 -7.14 -16.33
N GLU A 149 -2.15 -6.95 -16.05
CA GLU A 149 -2.77 -5.61 -16.01
C GLU A 149 -2.20 -4.77 -14.86
N LEU A 150 -1.92 -5.39 -13.71
CA LEU A 150 -1.29 -4.71 -12.58
C LEU A 150 0.16 -4.33 -12.91
N SER A 151 0.92 -5.20 -13.58
CA SER A 151 2.28 -4.90 -14.01
C SER A 151 2.31 -3.71 -14.96
N ASP A 152 1.33 -3.59 -15.85
CA ASP A 152 1.26 -2.48 -16.81
C ASP A 152 1.09 -1.12 -16.14
N ILE A 153 0.32 -1.04 -15.05
CA ILE A 153 0.06 0.22 -14.34
C ILE A 153 1.09 0.53 -13.24
N LEU A 154 1.78 -0.50 -12.72
CA LEU A 154 2.77 -0.37 -11.65
C LEU A 154 4.21 -0.23 -12.18
N LYS A 155 4.40 -0.16 -13.50
CA LYS A 155 5.73 0.07 -14.10
C LYS A 155 6.38 1.31 -13.48
N PRO A 156 7.66 1.24 -13.09
CA PRO A 156 8.38 2.42 -12.63
C PRO A 156 8.28 3.50 -13.72
N ILE A 157 7.85 4.70 -13.33
CA ILE A 157 7.97 5.87 -14.23
C ILE A 157 9.47 6.00 -14.51
N PRO A 158 9.91 5.97 -15.79
CA PRO A 158 11.31 6.17 -16.08
C PRO A 158 11.73 7.51 -15.47
N VAL A 159 12.60 7.48 -14.47
CA VAL A 159 13.25 8.69 -14.00
C VAL A 159 14.18 9.06 -15.12
N GLU A 160 13.79 10.01 -15.98
CA GLU A 160 14.71 10.67 -16.88
C GLU A 160 15.79 11.30 -15.99
N MET A 161 16.92 10.61 -15.88
CA MET A 161 18.13 11.22 -15.34
C MET A 161 18.49 12.33 -16.32
N GLU A 162 18.12 13.57 -15.97
CA GLU A 162 18.74 14.71 -16.60
C GLU A 162 20.25 14.53 -16.42
N SER A 163 20.89 14.07 -17.47
CA SER A 163 22.34 14.08 -17.59
C SER A 163 22.77 15.54 -17.68
N GLY A 164 22.88 16.18 -16.53
CA GLY A 164 23.51 17.48 -16.41
C GLY A 164 25.00 17.35 -16.70
N ASN A 165 25.35 17.23 -17.97
CA ASN A 165 26.68 17.52 -18.48
C ASN A 165 26.55 18.73 -19.37
N ASP A 166 27.06 19.85 -18.86
CA ASP A 166 28.03 20.66 -19.62
C ASP A 166 28.49 21.84 -18.76
N VAL A 167 29.58 21.60 -18.01
CA VAL A 167 30.44 22.71 -17.58
C VAL A 167 31.66 22.64 -18.49
N LYS A 168 31.70 23.54 -19.45
CA LYS A 168 32.94 24.00 -20.08
C LYS A 168 33.51 25.19 -19.32
#